data_27388548c0256ba323eadad9becd4327
#
_entry.id   27388548c0256ba323eadad9becd4327
#
_cell.length_a   1.000
_cell.length_b   1.000
_cell.length_c   1.000
_cell.angle_alpha   90.00
_cell.angle_beta   90.00
_cell.angle_gamma   90.00
#
_symmetry.space_group_name_H-M   'P 1'
#
loop_
_entity.id
_entity.type
_entity.pdbx_description
1 polymer ?
#
loop_
_entity_poly.entity_id
_entity_poly.type
_entity_poly.pdbx_seq_one_letter_code
_entity_poly.pdbx_strand_id
1 'polypeptide(L)'
;MTPERAAKIGSDFDLRRLPPDFLANPYPVYAWLRQHDPVRAMPDGTWFLTRHADLVAVYRDAATFSSDKHIEFAPKYGTESPLYEHHTTSLVFNDPPLHTRVRQLIMGALTRRAIAAIRSTRSATC
;
A
#
# COMPACT_ATOMS: atom_id res chain seq x y z
N MET A 1 17.64 -17.03 -7.71
CA MET A 1 16.64 -17.93 -7.08
C MET A 1 16.16 -18.95 -8.11
N THR A 2 16.21 -20.26 -7.80
CA THR A 2 15.69 -21.30 -8.70
C THR A 2 14.16 -21.41 -8.59
N PRO A 3 13.47 -21.98 -9.61
CA PRO A 3 12.02 -22.18 -9.58
C PRO A 3 11.54 -23.00 -8.38
N GLU A 4 12.26 -24.09 -8.02
CA GLU A 4 11.94 -24.95 -6.87
C GLU A 4 12.06 -24.17 -5.55
N ARG A 5 13.09 -23.33 -5.44
CA ARG A 5 13.28 -22.47 -4.27
C ARG A 5 12.19 -21.42 -4.14
N ALA A 6 11.79 -20.82 -5.25
CA ALA A 6 10.68 -19.88 -5.28
C ALA A 6 9.34 -20.53 -4.89
N ALA A 7 9.09 -21.75 -5.38
CA ALA A 7 7.92 -22.54 -5.02
C ALA A 7 7.90 -22.88 -3.51
N LYS A 8 9.04 -23.30 -2.96
CA LYS A 8 9.15 -23.60 -1.53
C LYS A 8 8.88 -22.35 -0.66
N ILE A 9 9.48 -21.22 -1.00
CA ILE A 9 9.23 -19.97 -0.27
C ILE A 9 7.77 -19.54 -0.44
N GLY A 10 7.19 -19.70 -1.64
CA GLY A 10 5.81 -19.37 -1.93
C GLY A 10 4.82 -20.23 -1.13
N SER A 11 5.04 -21.54 -1.03
CA SER A 11 4.18 -22.43 -0.23
C SER A 11 4.23 -22.11 1.26
N ASP A 12 5.41 -21.74 1.78
CA ASP A 12 5.64 -21.44 3.20
C ASP A 12 5.60 -19.92 3.49
N PHE A 13 5.06 -19.10 2.54
CA PHE A 13 5.16 -17.65 2.58
C PHE A 13 4.53 -17.04 3.84
N ASP A 14 5.38 -16.35 4.61
CA ASP A 14 4.99 -15.53 5.77
C ASP A 14 5.82 -14.23 5.77
N LEU A 15 5.16 -13.09 5.74
CA LEU A 15 5.78 -11.76 5.76
C LEU A 15 6.69 -11.52 6.98
N ARG A 16 6.47 -12.24 8.07
CA ARG A 16 7.28 -12.15 9.29
C ARG A 16 8.55 -12.99 9.25
N ARG A 17 8.70 -13.89 8.26
CA ARG A 17 9.80 -14.86 8.15
C ARG A 17 10.35 -14.92 6.74
N LEU A 18 10.72 -13.76 6.19
CA LEU A 18 11.25 -13.67 4.84
C LEU A 18 12.72 -14.08 4.79
N PRO A 19 13.10 -15.07 3.98
CA PRO A 19 14.48 -15.49 3.85
C PRO A 19 15.32 -14.48 3.04
N PRO A 20 16.67 -14.45 3.23
CA PRO A 20 17.53 -13.47 2.56
C PRO A 20 17.46 -13.50 1.04
N ASP A 21 17.29 -14.66 0.44
CA ASP A 21 17.17 -14.82 -1.02
C ASP A 21 15.85 -14.22 -1.57
N PHE A 22 14.78 -14.21 -0.77
CA PHE A 22 13.57 -13.45 -1.09
C PHE A 22 13.82 -11.94 -1.05
N LEU A 23 14.50 -11.45 -0.01
CA LEU A 23 14.81 -10.02 0.12
C LEU A 23 15.71 -9.52 -1.02
N ALA A 24 16.62 -10.36 -1.50
CA ALA A 24 17.48 -10.04 -2.64
C ALA A 24 16.71 -9.99 -3.98
N ASN A 25 15.75 -10.89 -4.18
CA ASN A 25 14.91 -10.94 -5.39
C ASN A 25 13.55 -11.60 -5.12
N PRO A 26 12.50 -10.84 -4.80
CA PRO A 26 11.18 -11.37 -4.45
C PRO A 26 10.34 -11.80 -5.68
N TYR A 27 10.69 -11.36 -6.88
CA TYR A 27 9.82 -11.50 -8.06
C TYR A 27 9.47 -12.94 -8.45
N PRO A 28 10.38 -13.93 -8.38
CA PRO A 28 10.04 -15.33 -8.65
C PRO A 28 9.01 -15.89 -7.67
N VAL A 29 9.07 -15.50 -6.38
CA VAL A 29 8.09 -15.92 -5.37
C VAL A 29 6.73 -15.25 -5.63
N TYR A 30 6.71 -13.97 -5.96
CA TYR A 30 5.46 -13.29 -6.35
C TYR A 30 4.84 -13.88 -7.63
N ALA A 31 5.66 -14.32 -8.58
CA ALA A 31 5.17 -15.01 -9.76
C ALA A 31 4.50 -16.33 -9.40
N TRP A 32 5.12 -17.09 -8.52
CA TRP A 32 4.55 -18.35 -8.03
C TRP A 32 3.23 -18.13 -7.26
N LEU A 33 3.20 -17.17 -6.32
CA LEU A 33 2.00 -16.82 -5.55
C LEU A 33 0.84 -16.38 -6.48
N ARG A 34 1.10 -15.56 -7.50
CA ARG A 34 0.06 -15.16 -8.46
C ARG A 34 -0.59 -16.32 -9.18
N GLN A 35 0.16 -17.41 -9.40
CA GLN A 35 -0.34 -18.59 -10.11
C GLN A 35 -1.04 -19.59 -9.19
N HIS A 36 -0.54 -19.77 -7.96
CA HIS A 36 -0.95 -20.88 -7.10
C HIS A 36 -1.76 -20.46 -5.88
N ASP A 37 -1.49 -19.26 -5.33
CA ASP A 37 -2.16 -18.75 -4.13
C ASP A 37 -2.25 -17.21 -4.15
N PRO A 38 -3.03 -16.66 -5.10
CA PRO A 38 -3.06 -15.21 -5.35
C PRO A 38 -3.73 -14.39 -4.25
N VAL A 39 -4.59 -15.00 -3.44
CA VAL A 39 -5.29 -14.38 -2.29
C VAL A 39 -5.03 -15.28 -1.09
N ARG A 40 -3.95 -14.98 -0.37
CA ARG A 40 -3.47 -15.81 0.73
C ARG A 40 -3.91 -15.27 2.07
N ALA A 41 -4.52 -16.13 2.89
CA ALA A 41 -4.74 -15.85 4.31
C ALA A 41 -3.41 -15.99 5.07
N MET A 42 -3.06 -14.97 5.83
CA MET A 42 -1.84 -14.96 6.65
C MET A 42 -2.14 -15.43 8.08
N PRO A 43 -1.13 -15.94 8.82
CA PRO A 43 -1.32 -16.44 10.18
C PRO A 43 -1.83 -15.42 11.20
N ASP A 44 -1.70 -14.14 10.90
CA ASP A 44 -2.18 -13.02 11.74
C ASP A 44 -3.61 -12.57 11.40
N GLY A 45 -4.30 -13.28 10.50
CA GLY A 45 -5.64 -12.95 10.07
C GLY A 45 -5.69 -11.90 8.95
N THR A 46 -4.55 -11.41 8.46
CA THR A 46 -4.51 -10.52 7.30
C THR A 46 -4.57 -11.30 5.98
N TRP A 47 -4.82 -10.58 4.88
CA TRP A 47 -4.85 -11.15 3.54
C TRP A 47 -3.73 -10.55 2.67
N PHE A 48 -3.00 -11.41 1.98
CA PHE A 48 -1.95 -11.00 1.06
C PHE A 48 -2.39 -11.24 -0.38
N LEU A 49 -2.52 -10.16 -1.16
CA LEU A 49 -2.98 -10.19 -2.54
C LEU A 49 -1.81 -9.96 -3.48
N THR A 50 -1.74 -10.75 -4.56
CA THR A 50 -0.63 -10.66 -5.53
C THR A 50 -1.08 -10.34 -6.94
N ARG A 51 -2.38 -10.43 -7.29
CA ARG A 51 -2.89 -10.07 -8.61
C ARG A 51 -3.29 -8.60 -8.64
N HIS A 52 -2.90 -7.90 -9.70
CA HIS A 52 -3.27 -6.50 -9.92
C HIS A 52 -4.80 -6.29 -9.96
N ALA A 53 -5.54 -7.22 -10.57
CA ALA A 53 -7.00 -7.11 -10.64
C ALA A 53 -7.65 -7.12 -9.25
N ASP A 54 -7.18 -7.99 -8.34
CA ASP A 54 -7.70 -8.09 -6.98
C ASP A 54 -7.38 -6.81 -6.17
N LEU A 55 -6.15 -6.29 -6.31
CA LEU A 55 -5.76 -5.02 -5.69
C LEU A 55 -6.61 -3.85 -6.20
N VAL A 56 -6.85 -3.77 -7.51
CA VAL A 56 -7.71 -2.73 -8.10
C VAL A 56 -9.14 -2.85 -7.61
N ALA A 57 -9.68 -4.07 -7.48
CA ALA A 57 -11.02 -4.30 -6.94
C ALA A 57 -11.14 -3.78 -5.50
N VAL A 58 -10.18 -4.12 -4.62
CA VAL A 58 -10.12 -3.62 -3.24
C VAL A 58 -10.03 -2.10 -3.19
N TYR A 59 -9.10 -1.48 -3.94
CA TYR A 59 -8.92 -0.02 -3.93
C TYR A 59 -10.09 0.78 -4.50
N ARG A 60 -10.93 0.16 -5.33
CA ARG A 60 -12.11 0.82 -5.91
C ARG A 60 -13.38 0.67 -5.08
N ASP A 61 -13.43 -0.28 -4.21
CA ASP A 61 -14.60 -0.59 -3.38
C ASP A 61 -14.45 0.00 -1.97
N ALA A 62 -14.55 1.32 -1.87
CA ALA A 62 -14.53 2.03 -0.59
C ALA A 62 -15.80 1.80 0.28
N ALA A 63 -16.81 1.09 -0.23
CA ALA A 63 -17.97 0.70 0.55
C ALA A 63 -17.70 -0.55 1.40
N THR A 64 -16.91 -1.49 0.85
CA THR A 64 -16.57 -2.75 1.52
C THR A 64 -15.23 -2.65 2.27
N PHE A 65 -14.24 -1.94 1.70
CA PHE A 65 -12.88 -1.85 2.24
C PHE A 65 -12.58 -0.44 2.74
N SER A 66 -12.23 -0.35 4.01
CA SER A 66 -11.86 0.89 4.69
C SER A 66 -10.36 1.12 4.70
N SER A 67 -9.94 2.37 4.54
CA SER A 67 -8.56 2.84 4.78
C SER A 67 -8.39 3.42 6.19
N ASP A 68 -9.44 3.47 7.00
CA ASP A 68 -9.40 4.01 8.36
C ASP A 68 -8.51 3.14 9.26
N LYS A 69 -7.48 3.75 9.82
CA LYS A 69 -6.48 3.10 10.66
C LYS A 69 -6.56 3.49 12.14
N HIS A 70 -7.61 4.21 12.56
CA HIS A 70 -7.75 4.65 13.95
C HIS A 70 -7.68 3.48 14.93
N ILE A 71 -8.43 2.40 14.67
CA ILE A 71 -8.48 1.21 15.55
C ILE A 71 -7.12 0.50 15.57
N GLU A 72 -6.44 0.40 14.43
CA GLU A 72 -5.16 -0.29 14.31
C GLU A 72 -4.02 0.53 14.94
N PHE A 73 -4.06 1.85 14.79
CA PHE A 73 -2.97 2.71 15.23
C PHE A 73 -3.06 3.13 16.70
N ALA A 74 -4.26 3.16 17.29
CA ALA A 74 -4.43 3.51 18.69
C ALA A 74 -3.60 2.62 19.65
N PRO A 75 -3.64 1.29 19.59
CA PRO A 75 -2.81 0.44 20.44
C PRO A 75 -1.33 0.49 20.10
N LYS A 76 -0.98 0.84 18.85
CA LYS A 76 0.41 0.85 18.37
C LYS A 76 1.17 2.11 18.77
N TYR A 77 0.54 3.25 18.72
CA TYR A 77 1.18 4.55 18.92
C TYR A 77 0.71 5.29 20.16
N GLY A 78 -0.44 4.91 20.74
CA GLY A 78 -1.15 5.67 21.77
C GLY A 78 -1.91 6.85 21.19
N THR A 79 -3.15 7.06 21.65
CA THR A 79 -4.06 8.10 21.11
C THR A 79 -3.54 9.53 21.28
N GLU A 80 -2.71 9.78 22.31
CA GLU A 80 -2.11 11.09 22.60
C GLU A 80 -0.77 11.33 21.86
N SER A 81 -0.34 10.39 21.05
CA SER A 81 0.95 10.48 20.35
C SER A 81 0.85 11.37 19.11
N PRO A 82 1.83 12.25 18.85
CA PRO A 82 1.92 13.01 17.60
C PRO A 82 1.95 12.10 16.35
N LEU A 83 2.47 10.87 16.45
CA LEU A 83 2.46 9.89 15.37
C LEU A 83 1.05 9.38 15.10
N TYR A 84 0.24 9.15 16.12
CA TYR A 84 -1.16 8.78 15.96
C TYR A 84 -1.94 9.89 15.27
N GLU A 85 -1.83 11.13 15.74
CA GLU A 85 -2.46 12.29 15.12
C GLU A 85 -2.04 12.45 13.66
N HIS A 86 -0.73 12.41 13.37
CA HIS A 86 -0.20 12.52 12.01
C HIS A 86 -0.77 11.43 11.08
N HIS A 87 -0.84 10.19 11.54
CA HIS A 87 -1.33 9.08 10.71
C HIS A 87 -2.84 9.15 10.50
N THR A 88 -3.61 9.45 11.54
CA THR A 88 -5.08 9.49 11.46
C THR A 88 -5.63 10.73 10.75
N THR A 89 -4.85 11.81 10.66
CA THR A 89 -5.19 12.99 9.85
C THR A 89 -4.66 12.93 8.41
N SER A 90 -3.80 11.94 8.11
CA SER A 90 -3.25 11.76 6.76
C SER A 90 -4.34 11.35 5.76
N LEU A 91 -4.31 11.95 4.56
CA LEU A 91 -5.25 11.61 3.47
C LEU A 91 -5.29 10.11 3.16
N VAL A 92 -4.17 9.41 3.29
CA VAL A 92 -4.01 7.99 2.93
C VAL A 92 -4.83 7.06 3.84
N PHE A 93 -5.06 7.47 5.10
CA PHE A 93 -5.71 6.66 6.13
C PHE A 93 -7.11 7.18 6.51
N ASN A 94 -7.76 7.88 5.58
CA ASN A 94 -9.11 8.38 5.78
C ASN A 94 -10.05 7.89 4.68
N ASP A 95 -11.27 7.60 5.06
CA ASP A 95 -12.33 7.21 4.14
C ASP A 95 -13.16 8.42 3.65
N PRO A 96 -14.00 8.28 2.62
CA PRO A 96 -15.02 9.27 2.28
C PRO A 96 -15.94 9.56 3.50
N PRO A 97 -16.41 10.81 3.69
CA PRO A 97 -16.28 11.95 2.77
C PRO A 97 -15.01 12.78 2.94
N LEU A 98 -14.24 12.59 4.03
CA LEU A 98 -13.05 13.40 4.32
C LEU A 98 -11.98 13.22 3.24
N HIS A 99 -11.63 11.98 2.92
CA HIS A 99 -10.70 11.66 1.83
C HIS A 99 -11.05 12.37 0.53
N THR A 100 -12.32 12.28 0.12
CA THR A 100 -12.78 12.87 -1.16
C THR A 100 -12.64 14.39 -1.16
N ARG A 101 -13.02 15.06 -0.06
CA ARG A 101 -12.92 16.52 0.07
C ARG A 101 -11.48 17.01 0.01
N VAL A 102 -10.59 16.41 0.81
CA VAL A 102 -9.18 16.78 0.87
C VAL A 102 -8.49 16.48 -0.46
N ARG A 103 -8.77 15.34 -1.08
CA ARG A 103 -8.24 14.98 -2.40
C ARG A 103 -8.64 16.00 -3.47
N GLN A 104 -9.89 16.46 -3.49
CA GLN A 104 -10.36 17.46 -4.45
C GLN A 104 -9.60 18.78 -4.29
N LEU A 105 -9.36 19.24 -3.05
CA LEU A 105 -8.56 20.44 -2.79
C LEU A 105 -7.13 20.32 -3.31
N ILE A 106 -6.46 19.21 -3.01
CA ILE A 106 -5.09 18.94 -3.46
C ILE A 106 -5.03 18.85 -4.99
N MET A 107 -5.95 18.14 -5.62
CA MET A 107 -5.99 18.00 -7.09
C MET A 107 -6.30 19.31 -7.79
N GLY A 108 -7.05 20.22 -7.16
CA GLY A 108 -7.30 21.57 -7.66
C GLY A 108 -6.01 22.41 -7.72
N ALA A 109 -5.09 22.21 -6.77
CA ALA A 109 -3.79 22.89 -6.76
C ALA A 109 -2.76 22.21 -7.69
N LEU A 110 -2.79 20.88 -7.80
CA LEU A 110 -1.85 20.07 -8.61
C LEU A 110 -2.35 19.84 -10.05
N THR A 111 -2.72 20.91 -10.73
CA THR A 111 -3.10 20.82 -12.15
C THR A 111 -1.89 20.58 -13.05
N ARG A 112 -2.12 20.03 -14.27
CA ARG A 112 -1.06 19.87 -15.28
C ARG A 112 -0.34 21.19 -15.57
N ARG A 113 -1.07 22.32 -15.58
CA ARG A 113 -0.53 23.67 -15.77
C ARG A 113 0.39 24.08 -14.61
N ALA A 114 -0.02 23.86 -13.37
CA ALA A 114 0.80 24.17 -12.18
C ALA A 114 2.09 23.34 -12.16
N ILE A 115 2.01 22.05 -12.48
CA ILE A 115 3.18 21.16 -12.57
C ILE A 115 4.13 21.61 -13.70
N ALA A 116 3.62 21.99 -14.85
CA ALA A 116 4.43 22.49 -15.95
C ALA A 116 5.15 23.81 -15.58
N ALA A 117 4.48 24.71 -14.86
CA ALA A 117 5.08 25.96 -14.37
C ALA A 117 6.26 25.72 -13.42
N ILE A 118 6.14 24.76 -12.49
CA ILE A 118 7.24 24.37 -11.58
C ILE A 118 8.44 23.83 -12.36
N ARG A 119 8.20 23.04 -13.41
CA ARG A 119 9.29 22.48 -14.25
C ARG A 119 10.04 23.57 -15.02
N SER A 120 9.33 24.57 -15.57
CA SER A 120 9.95 25.68 -16.31
C SER A 120 10.82 26.57 -15.40
N THR A 121 10.41 26.79 -14.15
CA THR A 121 11.17 27.60 -13.18
C THR A 121 12.51 26.95 -12.82
N ARG A 122 12.57 25.60 -12.74
CA ARG A 122 13.82 24.87 -12.44
C ARG A 122 14.82 24.89 -13.60
N SER A 123 14.37 25.00 -14.86
CA SER A 123 15.27 25.09 -16.02
C SER A 123 15.91 26.48 -16.20
N ALA A 124 15.38 27.51 -15.55
CA ALA A 124 15.91 28.88 -15.63
C ALA A 124 16.97 29.21 -14.57
N THR A 125 17.27 28.27 -13.63
CA THR A 125 18.20 28.47 -12.51
C THR A 125 19.48 27.62 -12.60
N CYS A 126 19.73 26.97 -13.76
CA CYS A 126 21.00 26.26 -14.07
C CYS A 126 21.79 27.01 -15.12
#